data_3fcb84b45fe81ae5fe578f7e89b9cacc
#
_entry.id   3fcb84b45fe81ae5fe578f7e89b9cacc
#
_cell.length_a   1.000
_cell.length_b   1.000
_cell.length_c   1.000
_cell.angle_alpha   90.00
_cell.angle_beta   90.00
_cell.angle_gamma   90.00
#
_symmetry.space_group_name_H-M   'P 1'
#
loop_
_entity.id
_entity.type
_entity.pdbx_description
1 polymer ?
#
loop_
_entity_poly.entity_id
_entity_poly.type
_entity_poly.pdbx_seq_one_letter_code
_entity_poly.pdbx_strand_id
1 'polypeptide(L)'
;MWEYTDKVRDHFLHPRNVGELADANAVGEVGSLACGDALKLFLKINDAGVIEDATFQTFGCASAIASSSVLTELLKGKTVEEARALTNKDIAEFLGGLPKEKMHCSVMGQEALEAALADYLGEKAPAHEPEGELVCKCFGVYEGQIRRAVRENGLTTVEEVTDFTKAGGGCGDCLEKLKAILDDELGRPAPESQAPEPAPAKALTNLERMRRVTQVMDEEIRPNLKKDGGDIELVDIDGKTVLVALRGACKGCPVSNVTLTDFVQKRLQELVEPDITVREAGK
;
A
#
# COMPACT_ATOMS: atom_id res chain seq x y z
N MET A 1 14.35 -14.74 -2.49
CA MET A 1 13.39 -15.78 -2.02
C MET A 1 13.24 -15.55 -0.52
N TRP A 2 12.02 -15.45 0.01
CA TRP A 2 11.79 -15.25 1.44
C TRP A 2 12.31 -16.47 2.23
N GLU A 3 13.13 -16.24 3.25
CA GLU A 3 13.56 -17.31 4.16
C GLU A 3 12.53 -17.46 5.27
N TYR A 4 11.65 -18.43 5.12
CA TYR A 4 10.67 -18.78 6.15
C TYR A 4 11.25 -19.79 7.14
N THR A 5 10.93 -19.62 8.42
CA THR A 5 11.23 -20.60 9.45
C THR A 5 10.48 -21.90 9.20
N ASP A 6 10.92 -22.99 9.81
CA ASP A 6 10.21 -24.27 9.71
C ASP A 6 8.79 -24.18 10.29
N LYS A 7 8.58 -23.36 11.32
CA LYS A 7 7.26 -23.12 11.90
C LYS A 7 6.33 -22.39 10.91
N VAL A 8 6.83 -21.37 10.22
CA VAL A 8 6.04 -20.67 9.17
C VAL A 8 5.65 -21.65 8.06
N ARG A 9 6.59 -22.49 7.61
CA ARG A 9 6.33 -23.51 6.59
C ARG A 9 5.29 -24.53 7.04
N ASP A 10 5.41 -25.00 8.28
CA ASP A 10 4.48 -25.98 8.84
C ASP A 10 3.06 -25.41 8.94
N HIS A 11 2.90 -24.22 9.54
CA HIS A 11 1.58 -23.56 9.64
C HIS A 11 1.00 -23.13 8.30
N PHE A 12 1.82 -22.89 7.28
CA PHE A 12 1.36 -22.62 5.93
C PHE A 12 0.89 -23.88 5.22
N LEU A 13 1.66 -25.00 5.31
CA LEU A 13 1.34 -26.25 4.60
C LEU A 13 0.26 -27.05 5.32
N HIS A 14 0.20 -26.96 6.63
CA HIS A 14 -0.75 -27.67 7.50
C HIS A 14 -1.44 -26.68 8.47
N PRO A 15 -2.21 -25.70 7.96
CA PRO A 15 -2.82 -24.70 8.82
C PRO A 15 -3.84 -25.33 9.75
N ARG A 16 -3.84 -24.90 11.01
CA ARG A 16 -4.76 -25.37 12.05
C ARG A 16 -5.98 -24.47 12.09
N ASN A 17 -7.12 -25.05 12.44
CA ASN A 17 -8.36 -24.32 12.70
C ASN A 17 -8.86 -23.46 11.51
N VAL A 18 -8.71 -23.95 10.29
CA VAL A 18 -9.20 -23.28 9.09
C VAL A 18 -10.69 -23.52 8.94
N GLY A 19 -11.46 -22.48 8.69
CA GLY A 19 -12.88 -22.56 8.38
C GLY A 19 -13.72 -21.59 9.19
N GLU A 20 -15.02 -21.67 8.99
CA GLU A 20 -16.02 -20.94 9.74
C GLU A 20 -16.43 -21.72 10.99
N LEU A 21 -16.66 -21.02 12.09
CA LEU A 21 -17.19 -21.60 13.33
C LEU A 21 -18.66 -21.25 13.45
N ALA A 22 -19.56 -22.25 13.27
CA ALA A 22 -20.99 -22.02 13.17
C ALA A 22 -21.62 -21.48 14.47
N ASP A 23 -21.02 -21.75 15.63
CA ASP A 23 -21.44 -21.31 16.95
C ASP A 23 -20.53 -20.21 17.53
N ALA A 24 -19.82 -19.50 16.67
CA ALA A 24 -19.05 -18.33 17.08
C ALA A 24 -19.96 -17.24 17.65
N ASN A 25 -19.54 -16.64 18.75
CA ASN A 25 -20.21 -15.49 19.38
C ASN A 25 -19.36 -14.22 19.36
N ALA A 26 -18.23 -14.27 18.66
CA ALA A 26 -17.37 -13.13 18.37
C ALA A 26 -16.71 -13.29 16.99
N VAL A 27 -16.79 -12.28 16.16
CA VAL A 27 -16.23 -12.30 14.80
C VAL A 27 -15.47 -11.01 14.53
N GLY A 28 -14.23 -11.14 14.08
CA GLY A 28 -13.40 -10.01 13.65
C GLY A 28 -13.02 -10.17 12.19
N GLU A 29 -13.20 -9.13 11.39
CA GLU A 29 -12.86 -9.12 9.98
C GLU A 29 -11.96 -7.92 9.66
N VAL A 30 -10.84 -8.15 8.99
CA VAL A 30 -9.84 -7.13 8.67
C VAL A 30 -9.27 -7.31 7.27
N GLY A 31 -8.74 -6.23 6.72
CA GLY A 31 -8.22 -6.20 5.38
C GLY A 31 -9.31 -6.18 4.31
N SER A 32 -8.92 -6.36 3.07
CA SER A 32 -9.84 -6.49 1.94
C SER A 32 -9.20 -7.29 0.82
N LEU A 33 -10.01 -7.98 0.01
CA LEU A 33 -9.53 -8.68 -1.18
C LEU A 33 -8.86 -7.74 -2.18
N ALA A 34 -9.27 -6.47 -2.21
CA ALA A 34 -8.67 -5.44 -3.06
C ALA A 34 -7.23 -5.10 -2.65
N CYS A 35 -6.90 -5.20 -1.35
CA CYS A 35 -5.56 -4.97 -0.81
C CYS A 35 -4.67 -6.22 -0.85
N GLY A 36 -5.23 -7.37 -1.28
CA GLY A 36 -4.51 -8.63 -1.45
C GLY A 36 -4.32 -9.46 -0.18
N ASP A 37 -4.79 -8.98 0.99
CA ASP A 37 -4.83 -9.75 2.24
C ASP A 37 -6.14 -9.43 2.98
N ALA A 38 -6.82 -10.47 3.44
CA ALA A 38 -8.02 -10.39 4.27
C ALA A 38 -8.02 -11.52 5.28
N LEU A 39 -8.50 -11.25 6.48
CA LEU A 39 -8.62 -12.22 7.57
C LEU A 39 -9.96 -12.07 8.25
N LYS A 40 -10.65 -13.18 8.45
CA LYS A 40 -11.84 -13.29 9.27
C LYS A 40 -11.57 -14.31 10.38
N LEU A 41 -11.65 -13.84 11.63
CA LEU A 41 -11.42 -14.61 12.84
C LEU A 41 -12.77 -14.88 13.51
N PHE A 42 -13.01 -16.11 13.88
CA PHE A 42 -14.20 -16.57 14.60
C PHE A 42 -13.78 -17.09 15.96
N LEU A 43 -14.44 -16.63 17.02
CA LEU A 43 -14.20 -17.07 18.39
C LEU A 43 -15.48 -17.59 19.01
N LYS A 44 -15.34 -18.65 19.80
CA LYS A 44 -16.36 -19.12 20.74
C LYS A 44 -15.88 -18.86 22.15
N ILE A 45 -16.55 -17.96 22.84
CA ILE A 45 -16.22 -17.52 24.20
C ILE A 45 -17.34 -17.98 25.11
N ASN A 46 -17.00 -18.68 26.20
CA ASN A 46 -18.00 -19.17 27.18
C ASN A 46 -18.40 -18.10 28.19
N ASP A 47 -19.36 -18.43 29.04
CA ASP A 47 -19.90 -17.53 30.06
C ASP A 47 -18.87 -17.08 31.11
N ALA A 48 -17.77 -17.81 31.25
CA ALA A 48 -16.63 -17.44 32.11
C ALA A 48 -15.62 -16.52 31.41
N GLY A 49 -15.87 -16.10 30.16
CA GLY A 49 -14.98 -15.26 29.39
C GLY A 49 -13.75 -16.00 28.87
N VAL A 50 -13.79 -17.32 28.73
CA VAL A 50 -12.70 -18.14 28.21
C VAL A 50 -12.98 -18.53 26.75
N ILE A 51 -12.00 -18.37 25.88
CA ILE A 51 -12.06 -18.75 24.46
C ILE A 51 -11.96 -20.28 24.36
N GLU A 52 -13.08 -20.94 24.10
CA GLU A 52 -13.15 -22.40 23.97
C GLU A 52 -12.66 -22.86 22.60
N ASP A 53 -12.98 -22.10 21.56
CA ASP A 53 -12.58 -22.40 20.20
C ASP A 53 -12.30 -21.14 19.41
N ALA A 54 -11.40 -21.26 18.43
CA ALA A 54 -11.00 -20.19 17.52
C ALA A 54 -10.71 -20.79 16.14
N THR A 55 -11.33 -20.24 15.11
CA THR A 55 -11.08 -20.61 13.70
C THR A 55 -10.91 -19.38 12.83
N PHE A 56 -10.42 -19.57 11.61
CA PHE A 56 -10.21 -18.46 10.70
C PHE A 56 -10.46 -18.81 9.24
N GLN A 57 -10.79 -17.77 8.46
CA GLN A 57 -10.72 -17.76 7.01
C GLN A 57 -9.79 -16.61 6.59
N THR A 58 -8.86 -16.87 5.67
CA THR A 58 -7.93 -15.83 5.19
C THR A 58 -7.71 -15.97 3.69
N PHE A 59 -7.47 -14.83 3.07
CA PHE A 59 -6.92 -14.70 1.73
C PHE A 59 -5.63 -13.89 1.85
N GLY A 60 -4.50 -14.47 1.41
CA GLY A 60 -3.22 -13.79 1.56
C GLY A 60 -2.01 -14.69 1.27
N CYS A 61 -0.84 -14.21 1.62
CA CYS A 61 0.42 -14.93 1.43
C CYS A 61 0.65 -16.03 2.50
N ALA A 62 1.73 -16.81 2.34
CA ALA A 62 2.10 -17.85 3.31
C ALA A 62 2.24 -17.35 4.74
N SER A 63 2.78 -16.13 4.92
CA SER A 63 2.87 -15.50 6.25
C SER A 63 1.50 -15.16 6.84
N ALA A 64 0.55 -14.72 6.02
CA ALA A 64 -0.81 -14.43 6.48
C ALA A 64 -1.52 -15.70 6.97
N ILE A 65 -1.40 -16.80 6.22
CA ILE A 65 -1.96 -18.09 6.61
C ILE A 65 -1.30 -18.61 7.90
N ALA A 66 0.04 -18.54 7.97
CA ALA A 66 0.78 -19.01 9.13
C ALA A 66 0.47 -18.18 10.40
N SER A 67 0.42 -16.85 10.28
CA SER A 67 0.07 -15.96 11.40
C SER A 67 -1.35 -16.21 11.91
N SER A 68 -2.31 -16.38 11.01
CA SER A 68 -3.71 -16.68 11.37
C SER A 68 -3.83 -18.04 12.06
N SER A 69 -3.14 -19.05 11.55
CA SER A 69 -3.11 -20.39 12.12
C SER A 69 -2.55 -20.38 13.54
N VAL A 70 -1.39 -19.73 13.76
CA VAL A 70 -0.79 -19.59 15.10
C VAL A 70 -1.68 -18.80 16.04
N LEU A 71 -2.29 -17.70 15.56
CA LEU A 71 -3.18 -16.90 16.40
C LEU A 71 -4.29 -17.75 17.00
N THR A 72 -4.93 -18.62 16.21
CA THR A 72 -6.00 -19.49 16.74
C THR A 72 -5.50 -20.48 17.78
N GLU A 73 -4.28 -20.98 17.69
CA GLU A 73 -3.67 -21.85 18.70
C GLU A 73 -3.34 -21.07 19.99
N LEU A 74 -2.83 -19.84 19.86
CA LEU A 74 -2.52 -18.98 20.99
C LEU A 74 -3.76 -18.55 21.78
N LEU A 75 -4.91 -18.47 21.12
CA LEU A 75 -6.17 -17.98 21.72
C LEU A 75 -6.91 -19.05 22.53
N LYS A 76 -6.87 -20.30 22.10
CA LYS A 76 -7.62 -21.38 22.78
C LYS A 76 -7.21 -21.54 24.22
N GLY A 77 -8.18 -21.51 25.12
CA GLY A 77 -8.02 -21.63 26.56
C GLY A 77 -7.65 -20.33 27.29
N LYS A 78 -7.43 -19.22 26.59
CA LYS A 78 -7.20 -17.90 27.18
C LYS A 78 -8.50 -17.21 27.57
N THR A 79 -8.42 -16.39 28.62
CA THR A 79 -9.50 -15.43 28.93
C THR A 79 -9.47 -14.27 27.93
N VAL A 80 -10.58 -13.53 27.87
CA VAL A 80 -10.68 -12.29 27.04
C VAL A 80 -9.57 -11.30 27.42
N GLU A 81 -9.26 -11.15 28.71
CA GLU A 81 -8.21 -10.25 29.20
C GLU A 81 -6.81 -10.70 28.73
N GLU A 82 -6.51 -12.00 28.84
CA GLU A 82 -5.25 -12.55 28.36
C GLU A 82 -5.12 -12.46 26.84
N ALA A 83 -6.22 -12.65 26.12
CA ALA A 83 -6.25 -12.50 24.67
C ALA A 83 -6.03 -11.04 24.22
N ARG A 84 -6.59 -10.07 24.95
CA ARG A 84 -6.33 -8.62 24.70
C ARG A 84 -4.87 -8.22 24.85
N ALA A 85 -4.10 -8.95 25.67
CA ALA A 85 -2.67 -8.68 25.87
C ALA A 85 -1.78 -9.27 24.76
N LEU A 86 -2.33 -10.09 23.86
CA LEU A 86 -1.57 -10.65 22.74
C LEU A 86 -1.29 -9.57 21.69
N THR A 87 -0.03 -9.51 21.29
CA THR A 87 0.48 -8.55 20.32
C THR A 87 0.88 -9.24 19.01
N ASN A 88 1.07 -8.47 17.96
CA ASN A 88 1.65 -8.96 16.71
C ASN A 88 3.05 -9.55 16.90
N LYS A 89 3.79 -9.09 17.93
CA LYS A 89 5.11 -9.62 18.29
C LYS A 89 5.03 -11.06 18.82
N ASP A 90 4.04 -11.36 19.64
CA ASP A 90 3.83 -12.73 20.17
C ASP A 90 3.53 -13.71 19.03
N ILE A 91 2.74 -13.32 18.04
CA ILE A 91 2.46 -14.12 16.84
C ILE A 91 3.75 -14.35 16.05
N ALA A 92 4.53 -13.30 15.79
CA ALA A 92 5.79 -13.41 15.05
C ALA A 92 6.82 -14.24 15.81
N GLU A 93 6.94 -14.08 17.13
CA GLU A 93 7.87 -14.83 17.98
C GLU A 93 7.53 -16.32 18.03
N PHE A 94 6.25 -16.66 18.14
CA PHE A 94 5.81 -18.06 18.10
C PHE A 94 6.22 -18.74 16.79
N LEU A 95 6.14 -18.03 15.68
CA LEU A 95 6.59 -18.50 14.36
C LEU A 95 8.12 -18.58 14.21
N GLY A 96 8.88 -18.11 15.23
CA GLY A 96 10.33 -18.01 15.17
C GLY A 96 10.85 -16.85 14.32
N GLY A 97 9.99 -15.87 14.09
CA GLY A 97 10.22 -14.68 13.27
C GLY A 97 9.51 -14.73 11.93
N LEU A 98 9.19 -13.54 11.43
CA LEU A 98 8.70 -13.32 10.05
C LEU A 98 9.74 -12.49 9.29
N PRO A 99 9.85 -12.65 7.97
CA PRO A 99 10.58 -11.68 7.14
C PRO A 99 10.08 -10.26 7.42
N LYS A 100 10.96 -9.26 7.45
CA LYS A 100 10.60 -7.89 7.80
C LYS A 100 9.42 -7.38 6.97
N GLU A 101 9.48 -7.59 5.67
CA GLU A 101 8.44 -7.17 4.70
C GLU A 101 7.13 -7.96 4.83
N LYS A 102 7.06 -8.89 5.77
CA LYS A 102 5.87 -9.71 6.09
C LYS A 102 5.34 -9.47 7.51
N MET A 103 5.88 -8.50 8.24
CA MET A 103 5.41 -8.16 9.58
C MET A 103 3.95 -7.70 9.60
N HIS A 104 3.47 -7.03 8.54
CA HIS A 104 2.06 -6.66 8.40
C HIS A 104 1.09 -7.84 8.52
N CYS A 105 1.51 -9.08 8.23
CA CYS A 105 0.66 -10.26 8.39
C CYS A 105 0.37 -10.58 9.87
N SER A 106 1.34 -10.36 10.77
CA SER A 106 1.11 -10.50 12.22
C SER A 106 0.28 -9.35 12.77
N VAL A 107 0.47 -8.12 12.26
CA VAL A 107 -0.37 -6.94 12.61
C VAL A 107 -1.83 -7.21 12.25
N MET A 108 -2.10 -7.72 11.05
CA MET A 108 -3.44 -8.10 10.63
C MET A 108 -4.07 -9.14 11.55
N GLY A 109 -3.28 -10.09 12.08
CA GLY A 109 -3.73 -11.06 13.08
C GLY A 109 -4.17 -10.39 14.38
N GLN A 110 -3.39 -9.45 14.91
CA GLN A 110 -3.74 -8.67 16.10
C GLN A 110 -5.00 -7.83 15.86
N GLU A 111 -5.09 -7.14 14.74
CA GLU A 111 -6.26 -6.32 14.40
C GLU A 111 -7.55 -7.16 14.30
N ALA A 112 -7.47 -8.37 13.73
CA ALA A 112 -8.61 -9.28 13.67
C ALA A 112 -9.05 -9.75 15.05
N LEU A 113 -8.11 -10.00 15.96
CA LEU A 113 -8.40 -10.34 17.35
C LEU A 113 -9.10 -9.18 18.06
N GLU A 114 -8.57 -7.97 17.93
CA GLU A 114 -9.19 -6.78 18.54
C GLU A 114 -10.61 -6.55 18.03
N ALA A 115 -10.83 -6.74 16.72
CA ALA A 115 -12.15 -6.64 16.13
C ALA A 115 -13.12 -7.71 16.70
N ALA A 116 -12.66 -8.97 16.81
CA ALA A 116 -13.48 -10.04 17.37
C ALA A 116 -13.82 -9.81 18.86
N LEU A 117 -12.86 -9.35 19.66
CA LEU A 117 -13.09 -9.03 21.07
C LEU A 117 -14.03 -7.83 21.25
N ALA A 118 -13.92 -6.82 20.38
CA ALA A 118 -14.83 -5.68 20.38
C ALA A 118 -16.26 -6.11 20.03
N ASP A 119 -16.44 -7.00 19.04
CA ASP A 119 -17.73 -7.59 18.69
C ASP A 119 -18.37 -8.32 19.89
N TYR A 120 -17.58 -9.15 20.58
CA TYR A 120 -18.02 -9.86 21.78
C TYR A 120 -18.50 -8.93 22.90
N LEU A 121 -17.80 -7.80 23.11
CA LEU A 121 -18.07 -6.85 24.18
C LEU A 121 -19.15 -5.81 23.80
N GLY A 122 -19.61 -5.81 22.55
CA GLY A 122 -20.50 -4.78 22.01
C GLY A 122 -19.84 -3.41 21.93
N GLU A 123 -18.51 -3.38 21.84
CA GLU A 123 -17.70 -2.18 21.69
C GLU A 123 -17.45 -1.90 20.19
N LYS A 124 -17.14 -0.66 19.85
CA LYS A 124 -16.63 -0.36 18.50
C LYS A 124 -15.20 -0.84 18.38
N ALA A 125 -14.92 -1.60 17.33
CA ALA A 125 -13.56 -2.07 17.06
C ALA A 125 -12.59 -0.89 16.85
N PRO A 126 -11.48 -0.83 17.60
CA PRO A 126 -10.58 0.31 17.55
C PRO A 126 -9.88 0.49 16.19
N ALA A 127 -9.80 -0.57 15.39
CA ALA A 127 -8.95 -0.61 14.20
C ALA A 127 -9.64 -0.29 12.86
N HIS A 128 -10.98 -0.09 12.83
CA HIS A 128 -11.72 -0.12 11.56
C HIS A 128 -12.46 1.17 11.18
N GLU A 129 -12.52 2.18 12.03
CA GLU A 129 -12.90 3.50 11.54
C GLU A 129 -11.64 4.16 10.93
N PRO A 130 -11.74 4.70 9.71
CA PRO A 130 -10.63 5.42 9.09
C PRO A 130 -10.31 6.67 9.93
N GLU A 131 -9.40 6.52 10.90
CA GLU A 131 -8.92 7.64 11.71
C GLU A 131 -7.94 8.47 10.90
N GLY A 132 -8.32 9.72 10.64
CA GLY A 132 -7.50 10.67 9.93
C GLY A 132 -7.62 10.54 8.40
N GLU A 133 -6.64 11.04 7.70
CA GLU A 133 -6.61 11.10 6.24
C GLU A 133 -6.13 9.78 5.63
N LEU A 134 -6.68 9.41 4.46
CA LEU A 134 -6.16 8.32 3.64
C LEU A 134 -4.76 8.68 3.13
N VAL A 135 -3.74 8.00 3.63
CA VAL A 135 -2.33 8.24 3.29
C VAL A 135 -1.89 7.38 2.11
N CYS A 136 -2.08 6.08 2.19
CA CYS A 136 -1.71 5.18 1.11
C CYS A 136 -2.94 4.71 0.33
N LYS A 137 -3.12 5.21 -0.89
CA LYS A 137 -4.23 4.84 -1.78
C LYS A 137 -4.11 3.41 -2.32
N CYS A 138 -2.88 2.89 -2.49
CA CYS A 138 -2.64 1.55 -3.03
C CYS A 138 -3.14 0.45 -2.10
N PHE A 139 -2.98 0.65 -0.80
CA PHE A 139 -3.30 -0.36 0.23
C PHE A 139 -4.39 0.09 1.20
N GLY A 140 -4.99 1.27 0.99
CA GLY A 140 -6.07 1.76 1.83
C GLY A 140 -5.64 2.07 3.27
N VAL A 141 -4.40 2.55 3.49
CA VAL A 141 -3.86 2.80 4.83
C VAL A 141 -4.10 4.24 5.24
N TYR A 142 -4.69 4.43 6.41
CA TYR A 142 -5.02 5.71 7.00
C TYR A 142 -3.96 6.16 8.01
N GLU A 143 -3.93 7.47 8.30
CA GLU A 143 -2.97 8.09 9.20
C GLU A 143 -2.99 7.45 10.60
N GLY A 144 -4.17 7.20 11.17
CA GLY A 144 -4.32 6.57 12.48
C GLY A 144 -3.66 5.21 12.57
N GLN A 145 -3.78 4.39 11.53
CA GLN A 145 -3.12 3.07 11.44
C GLN A 145 -1.59 3.20 11.44
N ILE A 146 -1.05 4.20 10.72
CA ILE A 146 0.39 4.45 10.68
C ILE A 146 0.90 4.87 12.05
N ARG A 147 0.25 5.86 12.68
CA ARG A 147 0.60 6.36 14.01
C ARG A 147 0.55 5.25 15.06
N ARG A 148 -0.48 4.42 15.01
CA ARG A 148 -0.65 3.27 15.89
C ARG A 148 0.50 2.27 15.69
N ALA A 149 0.80 1.86 14.45
CA ALA A 149 1.89 0.94 14.15
C ALA A 149 3.24 1.46 14.68
N VAL A 150 3.51 2.76 14.50
CA VAL A 150 4.73 3.43 15.01
C VAL A 150 4.82 3.30 16.53
N ARG A 151 3.75 3.65 17.25
CA ARG A 151 3.73 3.63 18.73
C ARG A 151 3.84 2.23 19.30
N GLU A 152 3.04 1.29 18.83
CA GLU A 152 2.98 -0.07 19.37
C GLU A 152 4.25 -0.89 19.07
N ASN A 153 4.86 -0.65 17.93
CA ASN A 153 6.03 -1.40 17.50
C ASN A 153 7.35 -0.67 17.68
N GLY A 154 7.31 0.64 18.02
CA GLY A 154 8.51 1.46 18.22
C GLY A 154 9.27 1.68 16.91
N LEU A 155 8.53 1.88 15.80
CA LEU A 155 9.13 2.04 14.48
C LEU A 155 9.85 3.38 14.37
N THR A 156 10.99 3.39 13.71
CA THR A 156 11.88 4.56 13.64
C THR A 156 12.24 4.99 12.23
N THR A 157 11.95 4.14 11.24
CA THR A 157 12.23 4.37 9.82
C THR A 157 10.99 4.17 8.96
N VAL A 158 10.97 4.83 7.79
CA VAL A 158 9.86 4.69 6.83
C VAL A 158 9.78 3.25 6.29
N GLU A 159 10.93 2.58 6.14
CA GLU A 159 10.97 1.17 5.73
C GLU A 159 10.26 0.27 6.75
N GLU A 160 10.53 0.45 8.04
CA GLU A 160 9.80 -0.27 9.09
C GLU A 160 8.30 0.01 9.04
N VAL A 161 7.88 1.26 8.85
CA VAL A 161 6.46 1.59 8.68
C VAL A 161 5.87 0.86 7.49
N THR A 162 6.59 0.79 6.37
CA THR A 162 6.16 0.03 5.18
C THR A 162 6.03 -1.45 5.47
N ASP A 163 6.97 -2.05 6.17
CA ASP A 163 6.98 -3.47 6.54
C ASP A 163 5.78 -3.86 7.42
N PHE A 164 5.34 -2.94 8.28
CA PHE A 164 4.25 -3.18 9.24
C PHE A 164 2.87 -2.77 8.70
N THR A 165 2.78 -1.83 7.75
CA THR A 165 1.50 -1.27 7.27
C THR A 165 1.26 -1.47 5.78
N LYS A 166 2.25 -1.87 4.99
CA LYS A 166 2.31 -1.84 3.52
C LYS A 166 2.33 -0.44 2.91
N ALA A 167 2.06 0.62 3.67
CA ALA A 167 2.08 1.98 3.14
C ALA A 167 3.48 2.32 2.59
N GLY A 168 3.54 2.88 1.39
CA GLY A 168 4.81 3.15 0.69
C GLY A 168 5.30 2.02 -0.22
N GLY A 169 4.83 0.77 -0.03
CA GLY A 169 5.29 -0.40 -0.78
C GLY A 169 4.72 -0.55 -2.20
N GLY A 170 3.83 0.34 -2.64
CA GLY A 170 3.23 0.34 -3.97
C GLY A 170 3.86 1.38 -4.91
N CYS A 171 3.10 2.44 -5.23
CA CYS A 171 3.57 3.51 -6.12
C CYS A 171 4.63 4.44 -5.50
N GLY A 172 4.73 4.47 -4.17
CA GLY A 172 5.67 5.33 -3.45
C GLY A 172 5.21 6.77 -3.22
N ASP A 173 4.07 7.20 -3.75
CA ASP A 173 3.58 8.59 -3.67
C ASP A 173 3.34 9.08 -2.23
N CYS A 174 3.11 8.15 -1.31
CA CYS A 174 2.86 8.47 0.10
C CYS A 174 4.12 8.52 0.98
N LEU A 175 5.32 8.25 0.46
CA LEU A 175 6.55 8.15 1.25
C LEU A 175 6.90 9.43 2.01
N GLU A 176 6.74 10.62 1.39
CA GLU A 176 6.99 11.89 2.05
C GLU A 176 6.00 12.12 3.21
N LYS A 177 4.75 11.76 3.01
CA LYS A 177 3.72 11.87 4.03
C LYS A 177 3.95 10.87 5.17
N LEU A 178 4.37 9.64 4.85
CA LEU A 178 4.79 8.66 5.85
C LEU A 178 5.92 9.18 6.72
N LYS A 179 6.93 9.81 6.09
CA LYS A 179 8.04 10.41 6.80
C LYS A 179 7.58 11.53 7.74
N ALA A 180 6.69 12.41 7.28
CA ALA A 180 6.17 13.50 8.10
C ALA A 180 5.40 12.97 9.33
N ILE A 181 4.55 11.95 9.15
CA ILE A 181 3.81 11.31 10.25
C ILE A 181 4.77 10.63 11.24
N LEU A 182 5.78 9.92 10.73
CA LEU A 182 6.79 9.26 11.56
C LEU A 182 7.61 10.27 12.37
N ASP A 183 8.06 11.36 11.73
CA ASP A 183 8.85 12.40 12.41
C ASP A 183 8.01 13.10 13.50
N ASP A 184 6.73 13.35 13.25
CA ASP A 184 5.79 13.91 14.23
C ASP A 184 5.59 12.97 15.43
N GLU A 185 5.36 11.67 15.20
CA GLU A 185 5.23 10.67 16.27
C GLU A 185 6.50 10.49 17.11
N LEU A 186 7.67 10.67 16.50
CA LEU A 186 8.96 10.55 17.18
C LEU A 186 9.41 11.86 17.84
N GLY A 187 8.60 12.93 17.76
CA GLY A 187 8.94 14.24 18.27
C GLY A 187 10.19 14.85 17.59
N ARG A 188 10.49 14.41 16.39
CA ARG A 188 11.55 15.00 15.58
C ARG A 188 11.04 16.35 15.09
N PRO A 189 11.85 17.44 15.15
CA PRO A 189 11.43 18.69 14.58
C PRO A 189 11.08 18.45 13.11
N ALA A 190 9.86 18.85 12.72
CA ALA A 190 9.50 18.87 11.32
C ALA A 190 10.65 19.56 10.59
N PRO A 191 11.17 19.01 9.48
CA PRO A 191 12.10 19.77 8.67
C PRO A 191 11.42 21.11 8.42
N GLU A 192 12.04 22.21 8.90
CA GLU A 192 11.55 23.55 8.58
C GLU A 192 11.18 23.51 7.11
N SER A 193 9.97 23.96 6.78
CA SER A 193 9.48 23.99 5.42
C SER A 193 10.39 24.93 4.61
N GLN A 194 11.56 24.45 4.31
CA GLN A 194 12.26 24.90 3.14
C GLN A 194 11.35 24.45 1.99
N ALA A 195 10.72 25.43 1.37
CA ALA A 195 10.14 25.22 0.06
C ALA A 195 11.13 24.34 -0.69
N PRO A 196 10.70 23.17 -1.25
CA PRO A 196 11.64 22.21 -1.77
C PRO A 196 12.57 22.97 -2.72
N GLU A 197 13.83 23.17 -2.28
CA GLU A 197 14.87 23.36 -3.28
C GLU A 197 14.70 22.15 -4.19
N PRO A 198 14.52 22.34 -5.50
CA PRO A 198 14.37 21.22 -6.40
C PRO A 198 15.59 20.34 -6.17
N ALA A 199 15.38 19.22 -5.48
CA ALA A 199 16.39 18.18 -5.39
C ALA A 199 16.87 17.97 -6.81
N PRO A 200 18.20 17.93 -7.09
CA PRO A 200 18.66 17.75 -8.44
C PRO A 200 17.91 16.55 -9.00
N ALA A 201 17.00 16.82 -9.92
CA ALA A 201 16.06 15.86 -10.46
C ALA A 201 16.91 14.66 -10.89
N LYS A 202 16.75 13.52 -10.20
CA LYS A 202 17.36 12.26 -10.66
C LYS A 202 16.89 12.15 -12.10
N ALA A 203 17.84 12.30 -13.04
CA ALA A 203 17.53 12.27 -14.45
C ALA A 203 16.73 10.98 -14.71
N LEU A 204 15.52 11.12 -15.21
CA LEU A 204 14.66 9.97 -15.48
C LEU A 204 15.41 8.99 -16.35
N THR A 205 15.35 7.72 -16.03
CA THR A 205 15.83 6.69 -16.97
C THR A 205 15.01 6.76 -18.26
N ASN A 206 15.58 6.33 -19.38
CA ASN A 206 14.85 6.33 -20.66
C ASN A 206 13.52 5.57 -20.57
N LEU A 207 13.45 4.51 -19.78
CA LEU A 207 12.23 3.72 -19.58
C LEU A 207 11.17 4.49 -18.77
N GLU A 208 11.59 5.17 -17.71
CA GLU A 208 10.68 6.02 -16.91
C GLU A 208 10.17 7.21 -17.71
N ARG A 209 11.06 7.83 -18.49
CA ARG A 209 10.70 8.92 -19.38
C ARG A 209 9.69 8.46 -20.43
N MET A 210 9.91 7.32 -21.07
CA MET A 210 8.98 6.73 -22.05
C MET A 210 7.61 6.51 -21.45
N ARG A 211 7.52 5.92 -20.25
CA ARG A 211 6.24 5.68 -19.56
C ARG A 211 5.50 7.00 -19.27
N ARG A 212 6.20 7.99 -18.70
CA ARG A 212 5.59 9.29 -18.37
C ARG A 212 5.15 10.05 -19.60
N VAL A 213 6.00 10.09 -20.65
CA VAL A 213 5.64 10.73 -21.92
C VAL A 213 4.41 10.06 -22.53
N THR A 214 4.36 8.73 -22.58
CA THR A 214 3.20 8.00 -23.11
C THR A 214 1.93 8.32 -22.30
N GLN A 215 2.02 8.30 -21.00
CA GLN A 215 0.89 8.61 -20.13
C GLN A 215 0.36 10.04 -20.37
N VAL A 216 1.23 11.04 -20.33
CA VAL A 216 0.83 12.44 -20.59
C VAL A 216 0.26 12.63 -22.01
N MET A 217 0.82 11.93 -22.99
CA MET A 217 0.28 11.97 -24.35
C MET A 217 -1.13 11.39 -24.43
N ASP A 218 -1.40 10.28 -23.76
CA ASP A 218 -2.69 9.60 -23.84
C ASP A 218 -3.77 10.29 -22.98
N GLU A 219 -3.41 10.81 -21.82
CA GLU A 219 -4.36 11.40 -20.86
C GLU A 219 -4.61 12.89 -21.12
N GLU A 220 -3.61 13.65 -21.56
CA GLU A 220 -3.68 15.11 -21.66
C GLU A 220 -3.62 15.63 -23.11
N ILE A 221 -2.72 15.10 -23.94
CA ILE A 221 -2.43 15.70 -25.24
C ILE A 221 -3.39 15.18 -26.31
N ARG A 222 -3.51 13.88 -26.49
CA ARG A 222 -4.38 13.27 -27.49
C ARG A 222 -5.85 13.67 -27.39
N PRO A 223 -6.47 13.70 -26.19
CA PRO A 223 -7.88 14.10 -26.08
C PRO A 223 -8.12 15.52 -26.55
N ASN A 224 -7.15 16.41 -26.35
CA ASN A 224 -7.26 17.80 -26.81
C ASN A 224 -7.09 17.92 -28.32
N LEU A 225 -6.12 17.26 -28.92
CA LEU A 225 -5.92 17.26 -30.37
C LEU A 225 -7.08 16.60 -31.13
N LYS A 226 -7.69 15.57 -30.58
CA LYS A 226 -8.85 14.89 -31.16
C LYS A 226 -10.09 15.77 -31.26
N LYS A 227 -10.25 16.75 -30.35
CA LYS A 227 -11.35 17.72 -30.43
C LYS A 227 -11.30 18.53 -31.73
N ASP A 228 -10.09 18.80 -32.25
CA ASP A 228 -9.84 19.54 -33.48
C ASP A 228 -9.62 18.62 -34.70
N GLY A 229 -9.95 17.32 -34.57
CA GLY A 229 -9.82 16.34 -35.66
C GLY A 229 -8.36 15.88 -35.92
N GLY A 230 -7.43 16.29 -35.06
CA GLY A 230 -6.04 15.88 -35.13
C GLY A 230 -5.73 14.67 -34.22
N ASP A 231 -4.54 14.11 -34.37
CA ASP A 231 -3.97 13.11 -33.44
C ASP A 231 -2.45 13.17 -33.47
N ILE A 232 -1.82 12.58 -32.48
CA ILE A 232 -0.37 12.53 -32.31
C ILE A 232 0.03 11.13 -31.85
N GLU A 233 1.14 10.64 -32.38
CA GLU A 233 1.70 9.32 -32.08
C GLU A 233 3.16 9.48 -31.64
N LEU A 234 3.54 8.82 -30.55
CA LEU A 234 4.92 8.72 -30.13
C LEU A 234 5.67 7.77 -31.05
N VAL A 235 6.75 8.23 -31.66
CA VAL A 235 7.58 7.44 -32.57
C VAL A 235 8.78 6.89 -31.84
N ASP A 236 9.52 7.77 -31.12
CA ASP A 236 10.74 7.39 -30.40
C ASP A 236 11.12 8.43 -29.35
N ILE A 237 12.02 8.08 -28.43
CA ILE A 237 12.62 8.99 -27.47
C ILE A 237 14.14 8.79 -27.48
N ASP A 238 14.84 9.80 -27.95
CA ASP A 238 16.29 9.85 -27.91
C ASP A 238 16.78 10.85 -26.84
N GLY A 239 17.24 10.32 -25.71
CA GLY A 239 17.61 11.13 -24.56
C GLY A 239 16.43 11.98 -24.07
N LYS A 240 16.50 13.30 -24.22
CA LYS A 240 15.43 14.27 -23.88
C LYS A 240 14.63 14.72 -25.11
N THR A 241 14.90 14.17 -26.28
CA THR A 241 14.18 14.49 -27.51
C THR A 241 13.08 13.47 -27.76
N VAL A 242 11.84 13.93 -27.78
CA VAL A 242 10.64 13.14 -28.06
C VAL A 242 10.28 13.30 -29.53
N LEU A 243 10.35 12.22 -30.29
CA LEU A 243 9.97 12.17 -31.69
C LEU A 243 8.50 11.75 -31.83
N VAL A 244 7.72 12.58 -32.46
CA VAL A 244 6.28 12.35 -32.62
C VAL A 244 5.85 12.44 -34.08
N ALA A 245 4.80 11.73 -34.46
CA ALA A 245 4.14 11.83 -35.77
C ALA A 245 2.77 12.45 -35.61
N LEU A 246 2.52 13.55 -36.30
CA LEU A 246 1.20 14.17 -36.36
C LEU A 246 0.29 13.41 -37.33
N ARG A 247 -0.99 13.24 -36.94
CA ARG A 247 -2.00 12.50 -37.68
C ARG A 247 -3.27 13.38 -37.87
N GLY A 248 -4.14 12.95 -38.75
CA GLY A 248 -5.41 13.64 -39.00
C GLY A 248 -5.22 15.09 -39.48
N ALA A 249 -6.03 16.00 -38.95
CA ALA A 249 -6.00 17.43 -39.30
C ALA A 249 -4.67 18.12 -38.95
N CYS A 250 -3.88 17.57 -38.02
CA CYS A 250 -2.57 18.10 -37.66
C CYS A 250 -1.50 17.84 -38.74
N LYS A 251 -1.69 16.83 -39.61
CA LYS A 251 -0.73 16.49 -40.65
C LYS A 251 -0.82 17.50 -41.79
N GLY A 252 0.23 18.30 -41.97
CA GLY A 252 0.28 19.34 -43.04
C GLY A 252 -0.37 20.66 -42.65
N CYS A 253 -0.78 20.86 -41.41
CA CYS A 253 -1.28 22.13 -40.91
C CYS A 253 -0.17 23.19 -40.93
N PRO A 254 -0.41 24.41 -41.44
CA PRO A 254 0.58 25.49 -41.46
C PRO A 254 1.11 25.89 -40.07
N VAL A 255 0.31 25.64 -39.02
CA VAL A 255 0.62 25.95 -37.62
C VAL A 255 1.04 24.72 -36.81
N SER A 256 1.35 23.60 -37.46
CA SER A 256 1.76 22.36 -36.77
C SER A 256 2.98 22.55 -35.86
N ASN A 257 3.94 23.41 -36.26
CA ASN A 257 5.11 23.71 -35.42
C ASN A 257 4.70 24.44 -34.12
N VAL A 258 3.73 25.34 -34.17
CA VAL A 258 3.20 26.04 -32.99
C VAL A 258 2.51 25.03 -32.05
N THR A 259 1.72 24.12 -32.61
CA THR A 259 1.09 23.05 -31.82
C THR A 259 2.15 22.16 -31.13
N LEU A 260 3.23 21.81 -31.82
CA LEU A 260 4.31 20.99 -31.25
C LEU A 260 5.08 21.72 -30.14
N THR A 261 5.45 23.00 -30.36
CA THR A 261 6.27 23.76 -29.39
C THR A 261 5.43 24.34 -28.25
N ASP A 262 4.32 24.99 -28.55
CA ASP A 262 3.58 25.77 -27.56
C ASP A 262 2.58 24.93 -26.77
N PHE A 263 2.15 23.80 -27.30
CA PHE A 263 1.25 22.91 -26.60
C PHE A 263 1.91 21.61 -26.17
N VAL A 264 2.38 20.77 -27.10
CA VAL A 264 2.89 19.44 -26.78
C VAL A 264 4.18 19.51 -25.96
N GLN A 265 5.17 20.28 -26.41
CA GLN A 265 6.45 20.41 -25.73
C GLN A 265 6.28 21.04 -24.34
N LYS A 266 5.51 22.13 -24.26
CA LYS A 266 5.26 22.82 -23.00
C LYS A 266 4.57 21.93 -21.99
N ARG A 267 3.60 21.13 -22.42
CA ARG A 267 2.90 20.17 -21.54
C ARG A 267 3.82 19.05 -21.06
N LEU A 268 4.67 18.53 -21.93
CA LEU A 268 5.68 17.52 -21.54
C LEU A 268 6.76 18.11 -20.62
N GLN A 269 7.15 19.38 -20.81
CA GLN A 269 8.08 20.08 -19.92
C GLN A 269 7.51 20.30 -18.53
N GLU A 270 6.21 20.60 -18.43
CA GLU A 270 5.52 20.79 -17.15
C GLU A 270 5.31 19.48 -16.39
N LEU A 271 4.96 18.39 -17.08
CA LEU A 271 4.49 17.16 -16.43
C LEU A 271 5.52 16.01 -16.41
N VAL A 272 6.61 16.10 -17.20
CA VAL A 272 7.62 15.04 -17.28
C VAL A 272 9.01 15.54 -16.89
N GLU A 273 9.64 16.39 -17.70
CA GLU A 273 10.97 16.97 -17.44
C GLU A 273 11.10 18.34 -18.13
N PRO A 274 11.66 19.37 -17.47
CA PRO A 274 11.70 20.73 -18.00
C PRO A 274 12.55 20.89 -19.27
N ASP A 275 13.46 19.98 -19.55
CA ASP A 275 14.41 20.05 -20.70
C ASP A 275 13.97 19.18 -21.89
N ILE A 276 12.74 18.65 -21.89
CA ILE A 276 12.22 17.87 -23.01
C ILE A 276 12.05 18.76 -24.24
N THR A 277 12.51 18.26 -25.36
CA THR A 277 12.26 18.86 -26.69
C THR A 277 11.42 17.92 -27.54
N VAL A 278 10.47 18.47 -28.29
CA VAL A 278 9.60 17.68 -29.18
C VAL A 278 9.94 17.97 -30.64
N ARG A 279 10.05 16.93 -31.43
CA ARG A 279 10.31 17.03 -32.88
C ARG A 279 9.35 16.14 -33.66
N GLU A 280 8.98 16.59 -34.85
CA GLU A 280 8.22 15.77 -35.78
C GLU A 280 9.15 14.77 -36.47
N ALA A 281 8.79 13.49 -36.42
CA ALA A 281 9.54 12.44 -37.10
C ALA A 281 9.42 12.59 -38.62
N GLY A 282 10.55 12.65 -39.30
CA GLY A 282 10.59 12.72 -40.76
C GLY A 282 10.72 14.12 -41.38
N LYS A 283 10.97 15.15 -40.55
CA LYS A 283 11.43 16.47 -41.01
C LYS A 283 12.90 16.67 -40.73
#